data_a2c85ed3c1573d4f7b1908fa1da2b745
#
_entry.id   a2c85ed3c1573d4f7b1908fa1da2b745
#
_cell.length_a   1.000
_cell.length_b   1.000
_cell.length_c   1.000
_cell.angle_alpha   90.00
_cell.angle_beta   90.00
_cell.angle_gamma   90.00
#
_symmetry.space_group_name_H-M   'P 1'
#
loop_
_entity.id
_entity.type
_entity.pdbx_description
1 polymer ?
#
loop_
_entity_poly.entity_id
_entity_poly.type
_entity_poly.pdbx_seq_one_letter_code
_entity_poly.pdbx_strand_id
1 'polypeptide(L)'
;SGPFGAVKEQSSGLYAQKMAECGYLTIAFDPSFTGESGGQPRYGASPDINIEDFCAAVDFLSVQDNADPARIGIIGICGWGGMAISRTGHPHQGHRSHDHVRYDPCQRQRLL
;
A
#
# COMPACT_ATOMS: atom_id res chain seq x y z
N SER A 1 -2.53 0.36 4.05
CA SER A 1 -3.72 -0.36 4.53
C SER A 1 -3.70 -0.55 6.04
N GLY A 2 -4.91 -0.70 6.66
CA GLY A 2 -5.11 -0.79 8.11
C GLY A 2 -5.02 -2.21 8.68
N PRO A 3 -5.35 -2.39 9.97
CA PRO A 3 -5.43 -3.71 10.59
C PRO A 3 -6.42 -4.63 9.88
N PHE A 4 -6.28 -5.94 10.07
CA PHE A 4 -7.26 -6.91 9.53
C PHE A 4 -8.67 -6.58 9.99
N GLY A 5 -9.62 -6.58 9.03
CA GLY A 5 -11.01 -6.23 9.27
C GLY A 5 -11.31 -4.73 9.36
N ALA A 6 -10.29 -3.87 9.34
CA ALA A 6 -10.48 -2.43 9.25
C ALA A 6 -10.80 -2.01 7.81
N VAL A 7 -11.59 -0.96 7.67
CA VAL A 7 -11.92 -0.33 6.38
C VAL A 7 -11.09 0.94 6.16
N LYS A 8 -11.01 1.38 4.90
CA LYS A 8 -10.17 2.52 4.48
C LYS A 8 -10.49 3.83 5.20
N GLU A 9 -11.71 4.01 5.67
CA GLU A 9 -12.16 5.20 6.41
C GLU A 9 -11.60 5.28 7.84
N GLN A 10 -11.06 4.20 8.35
CA GLN A 10 -10.49 4.12 9.71
C GLN A 10 -9.01 4.54 9.73
N SER A 11 -8.13 3.74 10.32
CA SER A 11 -6.72 4.08 10.48
C SER A 11 -6.01 4.37 9.15
N SER A 12 -6.33 3.65 8.09
CA SER A 12 -5.73 3.88 6.76
C SER A 12 -6.04 5.28 6.24
N GLY A 13 -7.29 5.71 6.34
CA GLY A 13 -7.72 7.05 5.93
C GLY A 13 -7.07 8.14 6.76
N LEU A 14 -6.98 7.93 8.08
CA LEU A 14 -6.32 8.88 8.97
C LEU A 14 -4.85 9.08 8.59
N TYR A 15 -4.10 7.99 8.38
CA TYR A 15 -2.69 8.09 7.95
C TYR A 15 -2.56 8.71 6.57
N ALA A 16 -3.43 8.33 5.62
CA ALA A 16 -3.43 8.94 4.29
C ALA A 16 -3.66 10.45 4.35
N GLN A 17 -4.62 10.90 5.15
CA GLN A 17 -4.89 12.32 5.37
C GLN A 17 -3.67 13.03 5.97
N LYS A 18 -3.09 12.49 7.03
CA LYS A 18 -1.91 13.09 7.68
C LYS A 18 -0.71 13.19 6.74
N MET A 19 -0.48 12.18 5.92
CA MET A 19 0.58 12.21 4.92
C MET A 19 0.28 13.21 3.81
N ALA A 20 -0.98 13.35 3.40
CA ALA A 20 -1.38 14.38 2.42
C ALA A 20 -1.17 15.79 2.97
N GLU A 21 -1.46 16.05 4.25
CA GLU A 21 -1.15 17.32 4.93
C GLU A 21 0.36 17.63 4.92
N CYS A 22 1.22 16.60 4.87
CA CYS A 22 2.67 16.73 4.72
C CYS A 22 3.13 16.91 3.26
N GLY A 23 2.22 16.96 2.29
CA GLY A 23 2.51 17.19 0.89
C GLY A 23 2.70 15.93 0.04
N TYR A 24 2.32 14.76 0.53
CA TYR A 24 2.37 13.52 -0.24
C TYR A 24 1.08 13.29 -1.02
N LEU A 25 1.18 12.73 -2.23
CA LEU A 25 0.04 12.10 -2.89
C LEU A 25 -0.23 10.76 -2.20
N THR A 26 -1.44 10.57 -1.69
CA THR A 26 -1.77 9.38 -0.88
C THR A 26 -3.02 8.68 -1.38
N ILE A 27 -3.04 7.37 -1.22
CA ILE A 27 -4.26 6.57 -1.37
C ILE A 27 -4.48 5.69 -0.15
N ALA A 28 -5.73 5.48 0.22
CA ALA A 28 -6.17 4.44 1.14
C ALA A 28 -7.18 3.56 0.40
N PHE A 29 -7.10 2.26 0.60
CA PHE A 29 -7.97 1.31 -0.08
C PHE A 29 -8.42 0.21 0.86
N ASP A 30 -9.57 -0.37 0.56
CA ASP A 30 -10.02 -1.60 1.18
C ASP A 30 -9.35 -2.77 0.46
N PRO A 31 -8.68 -3.67 1.19
CA PRO A 31 -8.12 -4.86 0.56
C PRO A 31 -9.22 -5.80 0.06
N SER A 32 -8.85 -6.72 -0.81
CA SER A 32 -9.74 -7.79 -1.26
C SER A 32 -10.46 -8.45 -0.09
N PHE A 33 -11.73 -8.77 -0.25
CA PHE A 33 -12.64 -9.35 0.74
C PHE A 33 -13.10 -8.40 1.86
N THR A 34 -12.67 -7.15 1.90
CA THR A 34 -12.95 -6.20 3.00
C THR A 34 -13.63 -4.94 2.48
N GLY A 35 -14.46 -4.30 3.31
CA GLY A 35 -15.09 -3.03 3.03
C GLY A 35 -15.89 -3.03 1.74
N GLU A 36 -15.66 -2.06 0.87
CA GLU A 36 -16.30 -1.92 -0.43
C GLU A 36 -15.65 -2.79 -1.52
N SER A 37 -14.48 -3.38 -1.26
CA SER A 37 -13.83 -4.29 -2.19
C SER A 37 -14.56 -5.62 -2.28
N GLY A 38 -14.52 -6.24 -3.45
CA GLY A 38 -15.17 -7.51 -3.72
C GLY A 38 -14.45 -8.73 -3.14
N GLY A 39 -14.98 -9.90 -3.45
CA GLY A 39 -14.40 -11.19 -3.09
C GLY A 39 -15.23 -11.97 -2.06
N GLN A 40 -15.13 -13.29 -2.16
CA GLN A 40 -15.75 -14.26 -1.25
C GLN A 40 -14.70 -15.31 -0.84
N PRO A 41 -14.72 -15.80 0.42
CA PRO A 41 -15.57 -15.35 1.54
C PRO A 41 -15.18 -13.94 2.02
N ARG A 42 -16.15 -13.21 2.60
CA ARG A 42 -15.88 -11.89 3.18
C ARG A 42 -14.92 -11.99 4.37
N TYR A 43 -14.13 -10.93 4.56
CA TYR A 43 -13.13 -10.84 5.65
C TYR A 43 -12.05 -11.92 5.59
N GLY A 44 -11.82 -12.50 4.42
CA GLY A 44 -10.72 -13.42 4.20
C GLY A 44 -9.38 -12.70 4.29
N ALA A 45 -8.40 -13.32 4.97
CA ALA A 45 -7.02 -12.87 4.99
C ALA A 45 -6.16 -13.90 4.25
N SER A 46 -5.60 -13.51 3.12
CA SER A 46 -4.66 -14.31 2.35
C SER A 46 -3.42 -13.46 2.08
N PRO A 47 -2.26 -13.83 2.63
CA PRO A 47 -1.02 -13.08 2.39
C PRO A 47 -0.73 -12.86 0.91
N ASP A 48 -0.92 -13.88 0.08
CA ASP A 48 -0.64 -13.80 -1.35
C ASP A 48 -1.55 -12.79 -2.04
N ILE A 49 -2.87 -12.88 -1.81
CA ILE A 49 -3.85 -11.95 -2.40
C ILE A 49 -3.64 -10.53 -1.87
N ASN A 50 -3.36 -10.39 -0.58
CA ASN A 50 -3.19 -9.08 0.02
C ASN A 50 -1.86 -8.42 -0.38
N ILE A 51 -0.81 -9.20 -0.70
CA ILE A 51 0.40 -8.67 -1.33
C ILE A 51 0.08 -8.16 -2.74
N GLU A 52 -0.72 -8.88 -3.52
CA GLU A 52 -1.19 -8.44 -4.84
C GLU A 52 -2.03 -7.15 -4.76
N ASP A 53 -2.83 -6.96 -3.71
CA ASP A 53 -3.54 -5.70 -3.46
C ASP A 53 -2.57 -4.51 -3.34
N PHE A 54 -1.44 -4.69 -2.64
CA PHE A 54 -0.39 -3.66 -2.59
C PHE A 54 0.28 -3.46 -3.94
N CYS A 55 0.52 -4.53 -4.69
CA CYS A 55 1.07 -4.44 -6.04
C CYS A 55 0.16 -3.60 -6.94
N ALA A 56 -1.13 -3.91 -6.95
CA ALA A 56 -2.11 -3.18 -7.73
C ALA A 56 -2.20 -1.69 -7.33
N ALA A 57 -2.11 -1.38 -6.02
CA ALA A 57 -2.10 -0.01 -5.54
C ALA A 57 -0.84 0.76 -6.00
N VAL A 58 0.32 0.11 -5.98
CA VAL A 58 1.58 0.70 -6.49
C VAL A 58 1.50 0.92 -7.99
N ASP A 59 1.01 -0.05 -8.74
CA ASP A 59 0.84 0.06 -10.19
C ASP A 59 -0.13 1.20 -10.54
N PHE A 60 -1.24 1.30 -9.82
CA PHE A 60 -2.18 2.42 -9.99
C PHE A 60 -1.51 3.78 -9.77
N LEU A 61 -0.72 3.93 -8.70
CA LEU A 61 -0.02 5.18 -8.43
C LEU A 61 1.07 5.47 -9.47
N SER A 62 1.76 4.44 -9.96
CA SER A 62 2.89 4.61 -10.88
C SER A 62 2.51 5.19 -12.25
N VAL A 63 1.24 5.08 -12.63
CA VAL A 63 0.71 5.61 -13.90
C VAL A 63 -0.01 6.95 -13.74
N GLN A 64 -0.03 7.53 -12.54
CA GLN A 64 -0.63 8.85 -12.32
C GLN A 64 0.34 9.96 -12.76
N ASP A 65 -0.15 10.96 -13.48
CA ASP A 65 0.67 12.07 -14.00
C ASP A 65 1.34 12.90 -12.91
N ASN A 66 0.75 12.93 -11.72
CA ASN A 66 1.21 13.72 -10.57
C ASN A 66 1.96 12.87 -9.52
N ALA A 67 2.31 11.63 -9.85
CA ALA A 67 3.10 10.75 -9.01
C ALA A 67 4.48 10.50 -9.63
N ASP A 68 5.50 10.42 -8.77
CA ASP A 68 6.83 9.97 -9.19
C ASP A 68 6.95 8.47 -8.92
N PRO A 69 6.98 7.61 -9.96
CA PRO A 69 7.02 6.16 -9.78
C PRO A 69 8.29 5.68 -9.07
N ALA A 70 9.36 6.47 -9.06
CA ALA A 70 10.59 6.15 -8.33
C ALA A 70 10.52 6.49 -6.83
N ARG A 71 9.42 7.12 -6.36
CA ARG A 71 9.26 7.64 -5.00
C ARG A 71 7.95 7.19 -4.35
N ILE A 72 7.54 5.97 -4.60
CA ILE A 72 6.34 5.38 -4.00
C ILE A 72 6.72 4.64 -2.72
N GLY A 73 6.02 4.94 -1.63
CA GLY A 73 6.16 4.27 -0.34
C GLY A 73 4.86 3.58 0.07
N ILE A 74 4.98 2.57 0.91
CA ILE A 74 3.85 1.80 1.43
C ILE A 74 3.80 1.94 2.95
N ILE A 75 2.62 2.20 3.49
CA ILE A 75 2.34 2.15 4.92
C ILE A 75 1.41 0.96 5.18
N GLY A 76 1.91 -0.02 5.89
CA GLY A 76 1.14 -1.15 6.38
C GLY A 76 1.03 -1.11 7.90
N ILE A 77 -0.18 -1.25 8.42
CA ILE A 77 -0.50 -1.16 9.85
C ILE A 77 -0.87 -2.55 10.36
N CYS A 78 -0.31 -2.96 11.51
CA CYS A 78 -0.55 -4.27 12.13
C CYS A 78 -0.09 -5.41 11.21
N GLY A 79 -0.92 -6.40 10.90
CA GLY A 79 -0.59 -7.51 10.01
C GLY A 79 -0.18 -7.08 8.59
N TRP A 80 -0.68 -5.97 8.12
CA TRP A 80 -0.31 -5.41 6.81
C TRP A 80 1.11 -4.84 6.77
N GLY A 81 1.73 -4.58 7.92
CA GLY A 81 3.15 -4.22 7.99
C GLY A 81 4.05 -5.33 7.44
N GLY A 82 3.77 -6.58 7.79
CA GLY A 82 4.48 -7.74 7.25
C GLY A 82 4.30 -7.90 5.74
N MET A 83 3.07 -7.71 5.24
CA MET A 83 2.77 -7.80 3.81
C MET A 83 3.43 -6.66 3.01
N ALA A 84 3.50 -5.44 3.58
CA ALA A 84 4.22 -4.34 2.97
C ALA A 84 5.72 -4.65 2.79
N ILE A 85 6.33 -5.29 3.79
CA ILE A 85 7.74 -5.72 3.72
C ILE A 85 7.90 -6.83 2.67
N SER A 86 7.00 -7.81 2.64
CA SER A 86 7.06 -8.91 1.68
C SER A 86 6.95 -8.41 0.24
N ARG A 87 6.15 -7.36 -0.03
CA ARG A 87 6.05 -6.72 -1.36
C ARG A 87 7.40 -6.18 -1.84
N THR A 88 8.20 -5.61 -0.95
CA THR A 88 9.50 -5.03 -1.33
C THR A 88 10.55 -6.10 -1.68
N GLY A 89 10.34 -7.35 -1.28
CA GLY A 89 11.25 -8.47 -1.53
C GLY A 89 10.93 -9.30 -2.78
N HIS A 90 9.77 -9.12 -3.41
CA HIS A 90 9.37 -9.87 -4.60
C HIS A 90 9.52 -9.04 -5.88
N PRO A 91 10.42 -9.39 -6.80
CA PRO A 91 10.43 -8.78 -8.13
C PRO A 91 9.18 -9.23 -8.90
N HIS A 92 8.39 -8.28 -9.36
CA HIS A 92 7.23 -8.54 -10.22
C HIS A 92 7.69 -9.24 -11.51
N GLN A 93 7.26 -10.47 -11.75
CA GLN A 93 7.35 -11.11 -13.05
C GLN A 93 6.21 -10.57 -13.91
N GLY A 94 6.46 -9.55 -14.72
CA GLY A 94 5.56 -9.28 -15.82
C GLY A 94 5.24 -7.84 -16.24
N HIS A 95 5.73 -6.81 -15.59
CA HIS A 95 5.67 -5.47 -16.17
C HIS A 95 7.02 -4.76 -16.07
N ARG A 96 7.48 -4.21 -17.20
CA ARG A 96 8.60 -3.28 -17.26
C ARG A 96 8.19 -1.99 -16.53
N SER A 97 8.25 -1.99 -15.25
CA SER A 97 8.21 -0.77 -14.44
C SER A 97 9.47 -0.76 -13.59
N HIS A 98 10.13 0.35 -13.61
CA HIS A 98 11.39 0.61 -12.95
C HIS A 98 11.35 0.19 -11.48
N ASP A 99 11.91 -1.00 -11.19
CA ASP A 99 12.08 -1.56 -9.86
C ASP A 99 13.05 -0.70 -9.05
N HIS A 100 12.53 0.31 -8.41
CA HIS A 100 13.27 0.98 -7.34
C HIS A 100 12.33 1.48 -6.26
N VAL A 101 11.68 0.57 -5.56
CA VAL A 101 11.32 0.87 -4.17
C VAL A 101 12.63 0.84 -3.38
N ARG A 102 13.37 1.93 -3.40
CA ARG A 102 14.51 2.10 -2.50
C ARG A 102 13.97 2.31 -1.11
N TYR A 103 14.22 1.35 -0.23
CA TYR A 103 14.18 1.58 1.19
C TYR A 103 15.33 2.56 1.51
N ASP A 104 15.01 3.82 1.68
CA ASP A 104 15.96 4.83 2.15
C ASP A 104 15.92 4.86 3.69
N PRO A 105 16.97 4.42 4.38
CA PRO A 105 17.03 4.48 5.84
C PRO A 105 16.93 5.91 6.40
N CYS A 106 17.23 6.93 5.60
CA CYS A 106 17.08 8.34 5.97
C CYS A 106 15.62 8.80 6.05
N GLN A 107 14.69 8.10 5.43
CA GLN A 107 13.27 8.42 5.52
C GLN A 107 12.65 7.98 6.86
N ARG A 108 13.34 7.20 7.69
CA ARG A 108 12.90 6.88 9.07
C ARG A 108 12.56 8.10 9.90
N GLN A 109 13.19 9.24 9.62
CA GLN A 109 12.97 10.48 10.37
C GLN A 109 11.82 11.35 9.82
N ARG A 110 11.26 11.00 8.67
CA ARG A 110 10.14 11.75 8.05
C ARG A 110 8.80 11.00 8.09
N LEU A 111 8.78 9.78 8.60
CA LEU A 111 7.57 8.95 8.70
C LEU A 111 7.15 8.68 10.16
N LEU A 112 7.65 9.44 11.11
CA LEU A 112 7.17 9.46 12.50
C LEU A 112 6.28 10.66 12.73
#